data_4325ec6a12ea18348f42441bd1fa3658
#
_entry.id   4325ec6a12ea18348f42441bd1fa3658
#
_cell.length_a   1.000
_cell.length_b   1.000
_cell.length_c   1.000
_cell.angle_alpha   90.00
_cell.angle_beta   90.00
_cell.angle_gamma   90.00
#
_symmetry.space_group_name_H-M   'P 1'
#
loop_
_entity.id
_entity.type
_entity.pdbx_description
1 polymer ?
#
loop_
_entity_poly.entity_id
_entity_poly.type
_entity_poly.pdbx_seq_one_letter_code
_entity_poly.pdbx_strand_id
1 'polypeptide(L)'
;MDLRAALFAAATALSALPLAAQTFAGDFAAPQDLAVLPQRDRPAVVNRLLRNRLDTLLPRLMRETGINLWIVANREYAEDPVYLTLVPEPVFAARRTTLLVFFDRGIDLESGQDLGVERLTIGRYALGDFYAAGWPEGGSDDAQWQRLAEVVRARQPLRIGVNTSRDWAFGDGLSSGLRERLIEALGPELSRRVVSAEALCVRWLETRTAEELAIYPQLYLIARRVIAEGFSNAVITPGVTTTDDVAWYLRQRFADLGLDIWFMVRRDATDERDPRGPSPAGARRSRSAGASPAPASAEAPGSR
;
A
#
# COMPACT_ATOMS: atom_id res chain seq x y z
N MET A 1 -52.37 -19.26 -22.98
CA MET A 1 -51.00 -19.82 -23.04
C MET A 1 -50.18 -19.14 -21.96
N ASP A 2 -49.92 -19.88 -20.92
CA ASP A 2 -49.51 -19.35 -19.59
C ASP A 2 -48.01 -19.05 -19.55
N LEU A 3 -47.68 -17.80 -19.35
CA LEU A 3 -46.31 -17.28 -19.32
C LEU A 3 -45.49 -17.84 -18.15
N ARG A 4 -46.14 -18.53 -17.21
CA ARG A 4 -45.52 -19.17 -16.03
C ARG A 4 -44.94 -20.54 -16.32
N ALA A 5 -45.40 -21.22 -17.35
CA ALA A 5 -44.89 -22.54 -17.76
C ALA A 5 -43.56 -22.43 -18.56
N ALA A 6 -43.30 -21.32 -19.20
CA ALA A 6 -42.07 -21.10 -19.98
C ALA A 6 -40.87 -20.73 -19.11
N LEU A 7 -41.10 -20.15 -17.93
CA LEU A 7 -40.03 -19.78 -16.99
C LEU A 7 -39.51 -20.93 -16.12
N PHE A 8 -40.32 -22.00 -15.98
CA PHE A 8 -39.91 -23.20 -15.21
C PHE A 8 -39.10 -24.20 -16.04
N ALA A 9 -39.24 -24.19 -17.37
CA ALA A 9 -38.45 -25.04 -18.26
C ALA A 9 -37.05 -24.54 -18.55
N ALA A 10 -36.78 -23.23 -18.32
CA ALA A 10 -35.46 -22.64 -18.50
C ALA A 10 -34.53 -22.77 -17.26
N ALA A 11 -35.12 -23.04 -16.09
CA ALA A 11 -34.34 -23.16 -14.83
C ALA A 11 -33.77 -24.56 -14.58
N THR A 12 -34.24 -25.60 -15.30
CA THR A 12 -33.78 -26.98 -15.11
C THR A 12 -32.72 -27.43 -16.13
N ALA A 13 -32.36 -26.61 -17.11
CA ALA A 13 -31.33 -26.93 -18.07
C ALA A 13 -29.90 -26.44 -17.71
N LEU A 14 -29.75 -25.76 -16.54
CA LEU A 14 -28.43 -25.24 -16.11
C LEU A 14 -27.72 -26.12 -15.07
N SER A 15 -28.21 -27.34 -14.82
CA SER A 15 -27.69 -28.21 -13.74
C SER A 15 -27.06 -29.51 -14.23
N ALA A 16 -26.28 -29.50 -15.31
CA ALA A 16 -25.39 -30.62 -15.66
C ALA A 16 -24.35 -30.23 -16.71
N LEU A 17 -23.64 -29.16 -16.52
CA LEU A 17 -22.29 -29.09 -17.08
C LEU A 17 -21.41 -29.86 -16.10
N PRO A 18 -20.79 -31.00 -16.52
CA PRO A 18 -19.77 -31.61 -15.69
C PRO A 18 -18.71 -30.53 -15.49
N LEU A 19 -18.43 -30.24 -14.23
CA LEU A 19 -17.21 -29.56 -13.85
C LEU A 19 -16.10 -30.51 -14.30
N ALA A 20 -15.70 -30.40 -15.60
CA ALA A 20 -14.51 -31.06 -16.06
C ALA A 20 -13.44 -30.56 -15.11
N ALA A 21 -12.97 -31.44 -14.24
CA ALA A 21 -11.72 -31.26 -13.53
C ALA A 21 -10.75 -30.90 -14.66
N GLN A 22 -10.43 -29.61 -14.78
CA GLN A 22 -9.35 -29.18 -15.62
C GLN A 22 -8.13 -29.83 -14.96
N THR A 23 -7.78 -30.98 -15.46
CA THR A 23 -6.50 -31.58 -15.19
C THR A 23 -5.49 -30.51 -15.56
N PHE A 24 -4.77 -30.01 -14.56
CA PHE A 24 -3.63 -29.12 -14.69
C PHE A 24 -2.43 -29.82 -15.37
N ALA A 25 -2.72 -30.74 -16.27
CA ALA A 25 -1.77 -31.38 -17.19
C ALA A 25 -1.73 -30.61 -18.52
N GLY A 26 -1.67 -29.28 -18.44
CA GLY A 26 -1.42 -28.46 -19.61
C GLY A 26 0.05 -28.12 -19.65
N ASP A 27 0.71 -28.55 -20.68
CA ASP A 27 2.01 -28.18 -21.22
C ASP A 27 2.83 -27.26 -20.30
N PHE A 28 3.49 -27.83 -19.32
CA PHE A 28 4.65 -27.27 -18.71
C PHE A 28 5.84 -27.44 -19.66
N ALA A 29 5.71 -26.88 -20.88
CA ALA A 29 6.83 -26.73 -21.76
C ALA A 29 7.95 -26.02 -21.01
N ALA A 30 9.19 -26.45 -21.29
CA ALA A 30 10.42 -25.94 -20.72
C ALA A 30 10.39 -24.41 -20.52
N PRO A 31 11.12 -23.86 -19.58
CA PRO A 31 11.05 -22.45 -19.21
C PRO A 31 11.28 -21.58 -20.44
N GLN A 32 10.19 -21.26 -21.13
CA GLN A 32 10.20 -20.15 -22.07
C GLN A 32 10.42 -18.91 -21.24
N ASP A 33 11.36 -18.07 -21.67
CA ASP A 33 11.75 -16.85 -21.00
C ASP A 33 10.53 -16.13 -20.45
N LEU A 34 10.46 -16.07 -19.11
CA LEU A 34 9.47 -15.25 -18.46
C LEU A 34 9.72 -13.81 -18.92
N ALA A 35 8.78 -13.23 -19.64
CA ALA A 35 8.87 -11.88 -20.16
C ALA A 35 8.74 -10.88 -19.00
N VAL A 36 9.75 -10.87 -18.13
CA VAL A 36 9.90 -9.90 -17.05
C VAL A 36 10.86 -8.83 -17.50
N LEU A 37 10.43 -7.58 -17.47
CA LEU A 37 11.30 -6.47 -17.85
C LEU A 37 12.54 -6.41 -16.96
N PRO A 38 13.74 -6.17 -17.56
CA PRO A 38 14.93 -5.83 -16.79
C PRO A 38 14.66 -4.67 -15.84
N GLN A 39 15.29 -4.67 -14.68
CA GLN A 39 15.05 -3.61 -13.67
C GLN A 39 15.25 -2.20 -14.21
N ARG A 40 16.25 -2.00 -15.09
CA ARG A 40 16.52 -0.70 -15.71
C ARG A 40 15.40 -0.16 -16.59
N ASP A 41 14.54 -1.05 -17.12
CA ASP A 41 13.46 -0.69 -18.03
C ASP A 41 12.12 -0.52 -17.33
N ARG A 42 12.00 -1.01 -16.09
CA ARG A 42 10.78 -0.90 -15.26
C ARG A 42 10.39 0.54 -14.92
N PRO A 43 11.34 1.47 -14.61
CA PRO A 43 10.99 2.84 -14.28
C PRO A 43 10.15 3.54 -15.34
N ALA A 44 10.37 3.26 -16.61
CA ALA A 44 9.57 3.84 -17.69
C ALA A 44 8.09 3.44 -17.61
N VAL A 45 7.81 2.18 -17.25
CA VAL A 45 6.44 1.67 -17.11
C VAL A 45 5.83 2.18 -15.81
N VAL A 46 6.54 2.03 -14.67
CA VAL A 46 6.05 2.46 -13.36
C VAL A 46 5.74 3.95 -13.35
N ASN A 47 6.62 4.78 -13.88
CA ASN A 47 6.45 6.21 -13.93
C ASN A 47 5.29 6.64 -14.85
N ARG A 48 5.06 5.95 -15.96
CA ARG A 48 3.88 6.19 -16.80
C ARG A 48 2.58 5.87 -16.03
N LEU A 49 2.53 4.73 -15.34
CA LEU A 49 1.37 4.36 -14.52
C LEU A 49 1.15 5.35 -13.39
N LEU A 50 2.21 5.74 -12.68
CA LEU A 50 2.13 6.74 -11.63
C LEU A 50 1.59 8.07 -12.16
N ARG A 51 2.07 8.54 -13.31
CA ARG A 51 1.58 9.77 -13.93
C ARG A 51 0.09 9.68 -14.24
N ASN A 52 -0.35 8.59 -14.85
CA ASN A 52 -1.78 8.35 -15.09
C ASN A 52 -2.59 8.41 -13.80
N ARG A 53 -2.13 7.75 -12.73
CA ARG A 53 -2.79 7.79 -11.41
C ARG A 53 -2.87 9.20 -10.83
N LEU A 54 -1.76 9.94 -10.87
CA LEU A 54 -1.69 11.30 -10.33
C LEU A 54 -2.54 12.29 -11.12
N ASP A 55 -2.67 12.10 -12.43
CA ASP A 55 -3.39 13.02 -13.31
C ASP A 55 -4.90 12.72 -13.37
N THR A 56 -5.30 11.46 -13.26
CA THR A 56 -6.70 11.06 -13.47
C THR A 56 -7.38 10.50 -12.23
N LEU A 57 -6.68 9.64 -11.46
CA LEU A 57 -7.26 8.98 -10.30
C LEU A 57 -7.27 9.89 -9.07
N LEU A 58 -6.15 10.54 -8.77
CA LEU A 58 -6.00 11.35 -7.56
C LEU A 58 -7.03 12.49 -7.46
N PRO A 59 -7.27 13.31 -8.50
CA PRO A 59 -8.29 14.36 -8.44
C PRO A 59 -9.67 13.81 -8.08
N ARG A 60 -10.06 12.70 -8.70
CA ARG A 60 -11.32 12.03 -8.42
C ARG A 60 -11.42 11.57 -6.96
N LEU A 61 -10.40 10.89 -6.46
CA LEU A 61 -10.40 10.36 -5.09
C LEU A 61 -10.39 11.49 -4.05
N MET A 62 -9.66 12.56 -4.27
CA MET A 62 -9.66 13.73 -3.38
C MET A 62 -11.06 14.34 -3.28
N ARG A 63 -11.78 14.48 -4.40
CA ARG A 63 -13.16 15.00 -4.43
C ARG A 63 -14.16 14.04 -3.79
N GLU A 64 -14.07 12.74 -4.08
CA GLU A 64 -14.92 11.71 -3.46
C GLU A 64 -14.79 11.66 -1.96
N THR A 65 -13.59 11.92 -1.42
CA THR A 65 -13.32 11.94 0.03
C THR A 65 -13.48 13.33 0.66
N GLY A 66 -13.72 14.35 -0.15
CA GLY A 66 -13.88 15.73 0.29
C GLY A 66 -12.61 16.36 0.85
N ILE A 67 -11.43 15.84 0.50
CA ILE A 67 -10.12 16.38 0.88
C ILE A 67 -9.62 17.24 -0.27
N ASN A 68 -9.48 18.54 -0.04
CA ASN A 68 -9.01 19.44 -1.09
C ASN A 68 -7.53 19.83 -0.95
N LEU A 69 -6.90 19.51 0.18
CA LEU A 69 -5.44 19.54 0.32
C LEU A 69 -4.98 18.31 1.11
N TRP A 70 -4.06 17.54 0.55
CA TRP A 70 -3.51 16.34 1.18
C TRP A 70 -2.02 16.53 1.44
N ILE A 71 -1.58 16.27 2.66
CA ILE A 71 -0.18 16.35 3.09
C ILE A 71 0.29 14.94 3.46
N VAL A 72 1.32 14.45 2.76
CA VAL A 72 2.02 13.21 3.10
C VAL A 72 3.39 13.59 3.64
N ALA A 73 3.55 13.49 4.95
CA ALA A 73 4.77 13.88 5.63
C ALA A 73 5.64 12.66 5.93
N ASN A 74 6.88 12.70 5.47
CA ASN A 74 7.81 11.58 5.56
C ASN A 74 9.09 12.00 6.26
N ARG A 75 9.69 11.05 6.94
CA ARG A 75 11.05 11.17 7.49
C ARG A 75 11.86 9.96 7.02
N GLU A 76 13.12 10.20 6.70
CA GLU A 76 14.07 9.14 6.32
C GLU A 76 14.07 8.01 7.36
N TYR A 77 13.94 6.77 6.93
CA TYR A 77 13.75 5.54 7.74
C TYR A 77 12.41 5.40 8.47
N ALA A 78 11.48 6.30 8.25
CA ALA A 78 10.11 6.22 8.77
C ALA A 78 9.16 6.88 7.78
N GLU A 79 9.15 6.34 6.57
CA GLU A 79 8.29 6.78 5.48
C GLU A 79 6.84 6.39 5.74
N ASP A 80 5.95 7.24 5.30
CA ASP A 80 4.54 6.92 5.23
C ASP A 80 4.30 5.73 4.28
N PRO A 81 3.44 4.77 4.64
CA PRO A 81 3.19 3.58 3.81
C PRO A 81 2.77 3.88 2.37
N VAL A 82 2.12 5.01 2.10
CA VAL A 82 1.73 5.38 0.74
C VAL A 82 2.83 6.11 -0.02
N TYR A 83 3.91 6.55 0.64
CA TYR A 83 4.93 7.40 0.04
C TYR A 83 5.53 6.83 -1.23
N LEU A 84 6.01 5.58 -1.19
CA LEU A 84 6.65 4.94 -2.34
C LEU A 84 5.69 4.68 -3.51
N THR A 85 4.39 4.75 -3.27
CA THR A 85 3.36 4.66 -4.33
C THR A 85 3.04 6.01 -4.96
N LEU A 86 3.58 7.10 -4.40
CA LEU A 86 3.34 8.47 -4.84
C LEU A 86 4.57 9.09 -5.52
N VAL A 87 5.75 8.52 -5.36
CA VAL A 87 6.99 9.07 -5.91
C VAL A 87 7.46 8.27 -7.13
N PRO A 88 8.15 8.93 -8.09
CA PRO A 88 8.63 8.23 -9.27
C PRO A 88 9.84 7.34 -8.98
N GLU A 89 9.97 6.27 -9.74
CA GLU A 89 11.22 5.51 -9.81
C GLU A 89 12.36 6.39 -10.39
N PRO A 90 13.58 6.28 -9.89
CA PRO A 90 14.08 5.27 -8.95
C PRO A 90 14.13 5.74 -7.47
N VAL A 91 13.18 6.57 -7.03
CA VAL A 91 13.13 6.99 -5.62
C VAL A 91 12.74 5.80 -4.74
N PHE A 92 13.63 5.41 -3.83
CA PHE A 92 13.45 4.25 -2.96
C PHE A 92 13.27 4.60 -1.47
N ALA A 93 13.46 5.87 -1.10
CA ALA A 93 13.29 6.34 0.28
C ALA A 93 13.05 7.86 0.30
N ALA A 94 12.43 8.35 1.36
CA ALA A 94 12.45 9.77 1.67
C ALA A 94 13.87 10.19 2.09
N ARG A 95 14.22 11.43 1.78
CA ARG A 95 15.51 11.99 2.22
C ARG A 95 15.24 13.06 3.27
N ARG A 96 15.83 12.86 4.49
CA ARG A 96 15.55 13.73 5.63
C ARG A 96 14.05 13.82 5.89
N THR A 97 13.51 15.04 5.99
CA THR A 97 12.07 15.29 5.96
C THR A 97 11.64 15.62 4.54
N THR A 98 10.67 14.90 4.01
CA THR A 98 10.08 15.14 2.69
C THR A 98 8.56 15.27 2.84
N LEU A 99 8.02 16.42 2.47
CA LEU A 99 6.59 16.70 2.57
C LEU A 99 6.02 16.78 1.15
N LEU A 100 5.11 15.88 0.82
CA LEU A 100 4.35 15.96 -0.42
C LEU A 100 3.05 16.71 -0.14
N VAL A 101 2.72 17.65 -0.99
CA VAL A 101 1.49 18.44 -0.89
C VAL A 101 0.72 18.34 -2.20
N PHE A 102 -0.52 17.91 -2.09
CA PHE A 102 -1.48 17.80 -3.19
C PHE A 102 -2.61 18.76 -2.94
N PHE A 103 -2.89 19.64 -3.90
CA PHE A 103 -3.99 20.58 -3.80
C PHE A 103 -4.91 20.47 -5.02
N ASP A 104 -6.16 20.05 -4.79
CA ASP A 104 -7.18 20.02 -5.84
C ASP A 104 -7.60 21.45 -6.18
N ARG A 105 -7.28 21.86 -7.39
CA ARG A 105 -7.63 23.19 -7.90
C ARG A 105 -9.08 23.30 -8.34
N GLY A 106 -9.80 22.15 -8.33
CA GLY A 106 -11.21 22.11 -8.69
C GLY A 106 -11.47 22.14 -10.19
N ILE A 107 -12.68 22.56 -10.51
CA ILE A 107 -13.17 22.72 -11.88
C ILE A 107 -13.36 24.21 -12.11
N ASP A 108 -12.83 24.72 -13.18
CA ASP A 108 -13.09 26.11 -13.62
C ASP A 108 -14.56 26.27 -13.95
N LEU A 109 -15.22 27.19 -13.26
CA LEU A 109 -16.67 27.35 -13.36
C LEU A 109 -17.13 27.98 -14.69
N GLU A 110 -16.25 28.69 -15.40
CA GLU A 110 -16.59 29.34 -16.68
C GLU A 110 -16.39 28.38 -17.85
N SER A 111 -15.27 27.67 -17.86
CA SER A 111 -14.92 26.76 -18.96
C SER A 111 -15.37 25.31 -18.73
N GLY A 112 -15.70 24.94 -17.49
CA GLY A 112 -15.94 23.55 -17.10
C GLY A 112 -14.69 22.68 -17.10
N GLN A 113 -13.49 23.27 -17.26
CA GLN A 113 -12.23 22.56 -17.32
C GLN A 113 -11.81 22.06 -15.94
N ASP A 114 -11.42 20.80 -15.86
CA ASP A 114 -10.75 20.25 -14.67
C ASP A 114 -9.32 20.82 -14.58
N LEU A 115 -9.06 21.60 -13.53
CA LEU A 115 -7.75 22.19 -13.29
C LEU A 115 -6.76 21.21 -12.65
N GLY A 116 -7.23 20.01 -12.28
CA GLY A 116 -6.43 18.94 -11.74
C GLY A 116 -5.87 19.22 -10.35
N VAL A 117 -4.91 18.39 -9.95
CA VAL A 117 -4.23 18.49 -8.66
C VAL A 117 -2.84 19.07 -8.83
N GLU A 118 -2.60 20.20 -8.16
CA GLU A 118 -1.25 20.74 -8.00
C GLU A 118 -0.44 19.82 -7.06
N ARG A 119 0.80 19.51 -7.44
CA ARG A 119 1.69 18.61 -6.73
C ARG A 119 2.98 19.31 -6.39
N LEU A 120 3.30 19.41 -5.11
CA LEU A 120 4.52 20.04 -4.61
C LEU A 120 5.32 19.08 -3.75
N THR A 121 6.62 19.16 -3.85
CA THR A 121 7.53 18.61 -2.85
C THR A 121 8.16 19.75 -2.05
N ILE A 122 7.97 19.70 -0.73
CA ILE A 122 8.66 20.57 0.21
C ILE A 122 9.73 19.73 0.86
N GLY A 123 10.85 19.61 0.17
CA GLY A 123 11.98 18.77 0.50
C GLY A 123 13.25 19.28 -0.17
N ARG A 124 14.39 18.71 0.23
CA ARG A 124 15.72 19.12 -0.28
C ARG A 124 16.01 18.58 -1.68
N TYR A 125 15.26 17.58 -2.14
CA TYR A 125 15.53 16.87 -3.39
C TYR A 125 14.33 16.94 -4.31
N ALA A 126 14.61 17.17 -5.58
CA ALA A 126 13.60 17.16 -6.61
C ALA A 126 13.07 15.74 -6.85
N LEU A 127 11.79 15.64 -7.23
CA LEU A 127 11.12 14.40 -7.61
C LEU A 127 10.78 14.42 -9.12
N GLY A 128 11.78 14.79 -9.92
CA GLY A 128 11.62 14.93 -11.36
C GLY A 128 10.58 15.98 -11.75
N ASP A 129 9.88 15.74 -12.83
CA ASP A 129 8.77 16.57 -13.33
C ASP A 129 7.40 16.15 -12.77
N PHE A 130 7.38 15.23 -11.81
CA PHE A 130 6.15 14.79 -11.12
C PHE A 130 5.66 15.80 -10.10
N TYR A 131 6.59 16.55 -9.49
CA TYR A 131 6.33 17.53 -8.44
C TYR A 131 7.08 18.81 -8.70
N ALA A 132 6.40 19.94 -8.58
CA ALA A 132 7.09 21.22 -8.54
C ALA A 132 7.83 21.40 -7.21
N ALA A 133 8.98 22.07 -7.26
CA ALA A 133 9.74 22.40 -6.07
C ALA A 133 9.00 23.45 -5.23
N GLY A 134 8.48 23.03 -4.08
CA GLY A 134 7.79 23.91 -3.14
C GLY A 134 8.72 24.65 -2.19
N TRP A 135 10.00 24.28 -2.14
CA TRP A 135 11.01 24.86 -1.26
C TRP A 135 12.38 24.97 -1.94
N PRO A 136 12.49 25.80 -3.00
CA PRO A 136 13.71 25.90 -3.79
C PRO A 136 14.89 26.52 -3.04
N GLU A 137 14.63 27.38 -2.07
CA GLU A 137 15.66 28.07 -1.30
C GLU A 137 16.38 27.14 -0.30
N GLY A 138 15.69 26.08 0.12
CA GLY A 138 16.19 25.21 1.18
C GLY A 138 16.31 25.92 2.54
N GLY A 139 17.13 25.40 3.44
CA GLY A 139 17.37 26.01 4.75
C GLY A 139 17.32 25.02 5.90
N SER A 140 16.96 25.52 7.09
CA SER A 140 16.79 24.72 8.30
C SER A 140 15.51 23.88 8.25
N ASP A 141 15.40 22.89 9.13
CA ASP A 141 14.17 22.11 9.25
C ASP A 141 12.97 22.98 9.66
N ASP A 142 13.18 24.01 10.49
CA ASP A 142 12.11 24.94 10.87
C ASP A 142 11.65 25.80 9.68
N ALA A 143 12.59 26.25 8.83
CA ALA A 143 12.26 26.95 7.60
C ALA A 143 11.42 26.08 6.63
N GLN A 144 11.68 24.77 6.59
CA GLN A 144 10.88 23.83 5.80
C GLN A 144 9.41 23.78 6.27
N TRP A 145 9.19 23.70 7.59
CA TRP A 145 7.84 23.71 8.16
C TRP A 145 7.13 25.04 8.02
N GLN A 146 7.87 26.15 8.15
CA GLN A 146 7.33 27.49 7.86
C GLN A 146 6.90 27.59 6.40
N ARG A 147 7.73 27.08 5.47
CA ARG A 147 7.38 27.05 4.04
C ARG A 147 6.14 26.22 3.76
N LEU A 148 5.99 25.06 4.41
CA LEU A 148 4.75 24.27 4.32
C LEU A 148 3.53 25.12 4.73
N ALA A 149 3.62 25.81 5.87
CA ALA A 149 2.53 26.64 6.37
C ALA A 149 2.16 27.78 5.40
N GLU A 150 3.16 28.42 4.79
CA GLU A 150 2.93 29.43 3.73
C GLU A 150 2.21 28.85 2.52
N VAL A 151 2.68 27.69 2.04
CA VAL A 151 2.09 26.97 0.92
C VAL A 151 0.63 26.61 1.18
N VAL A 152 0.33 26.10 2.38
CA VAL A 152 -1.04 25.74 2.78
C VAL A 152 -1.90 26.99 2.92
N ARG A 153 -1.38 28.03 3.59
CA ARG A 153 -2.11 29.29 3.79
C ARG A 153 -2.48 29.99 2.49
N ALA A 154 -1.58 30.00 1.53
CA ALA A 154 -1.84 30.59 0.22
C ALA A 154 -2.98 29.91 -0.55
N ARG A 155 -3.27 28.63 -0.28
CA ARG A 155 -4.32 27.84 -0.95
C ARG A 155 -5.65 27.82 -0.22
N GLN A 156 -5.70 28.33 1.01
CA GLN A 156 -6.93 28.42 1.81
C GLN A 156 -7.78 27.12 1.78
N PRO A 157 -7.21 25.93 2.05
CA PRO A 157 -7.96 24.69 1.94
C PRO A 157 -9.09 24.64 2.97
N LEU A 158 -10.21 24.03 2.59
CA LEU A 158 -11.33 23.78 3.51
C LEU A 158 -11.04 22.57 4.42
N ARG A 159 -10.41 21.53 3.88
CA ARG A 159 -10.08 20.30 4.59
C ARG A 159 -8.66 19.84 4.21
N ILE A 160 -7.83 19.70 5.24
CA ILE A 160 -6.43 19.28 5.11
C ILE A 160 -6.34 17.82 5.53
N GLY A 161 -6.19 16.92 4.57
CA GLY A 161 -6.02 15.49 4.82
C GLY A 161 -4.60 15.18 5.29
N VAL A 162 -4.48 14.38 6.34
CA VAL A 162 -3.21 13.82 6.82
C VAL A 162 -3.37 12.34 7.12
N ASN A 163 -2.32 11.56 6.98
CA ASN A 163 -2.39 10.12 7.07
C ASN A 163 -2.39 9.66 8.53
N THR A 164 -3.56 9.70 9.13
CA THR A 164 -3.83 9.17 10.49
C THR A 164 -5.03 8.24 10.42
N SER A 165 -4.91 7.06 11.05
CA SER A 165 -5.96 6.05 11.11
C SER A 165 -5.92 5.32 12.44
N ARG A 166 -7.08 4.82 12.89
CA ARG A 166 -7.17 3.91 14.03
C ARG A 166 -7.13 2.45 13.62
N ASP A 167 -7.58 2.16 12.41
CA ASP A 167 -7.91 0.81 11.97
C ASP A 167 -7.01 0.31 10.84
N TRP A 168 -6.43 1.21 10.03
CA TRP A 168 -5.66 0.88 8.84
C TRP A 168 -4.22 1.39 8.90
N ALA A 169 -3.27 0.48 9.11
CA ALA A 169 -1.85 0.83 9.19
C ALA A 169 -1.33 1.56 7.93
N PHE A 170 -1.86 1.23 6.75
CA PHE A 170 -1.50 1.92 5.51
C PHE A 170 -2.05 3.36 5.39
N GLY A 171 -2.98 3.73 6.24
CA GLY A 171 -3.50 5.10 6.35
C GLY A 171 -2.99 5.86 7.57
N ASP A 172 -2.04 5.28 8.34
CA ASP A 172 -1.54 5.80 9.62
C ASP A 172 -0.01 6.05 9.58
N GLY A 173 0.45 6.73 8.54
CA GLY A 173 1.88 6.99 8.36
C GLY A 173 2.40 8.25 9.04
N LEU A 174 1.53 9.14 9.50
CA LEU A 174 1.94 10.36 10.17
C LEU A 174 2.33 10.09 11.63
N SER A 175 3.64 10.01 11.91
CA SER A 175 4.12 9.83 13.27
C SER A 175 3.71 11.00 14.19
N SER A 176 3.58 10.74 15.51
CA SER A 176 3.20 11.77 16.49
C SER A 176 4.11 13.01 16.42
N GLY A 177 5.43 12.81 16.34
CA GLY A 177 6.36 13.93 16.27
C GLY A 177 6.24 14.76 14.98
N LEU A 178 5.96 14.14 13.82
CA LEU A 178 5.67 14.89 12.59
C LEU A 178 4.32 15.61 12.69
N ARG A 179 3.35 15.00 13.34
CA ARG A 179 2.03 15.60 13.55
C ARG A 179 2.12 16.83 14.46
N GLU A 180 2.86 16.75 15.53
CA GLU A 180 3.08 17.89 16.44
C GLU A 180 3.70 19.09 15.69
N ARG A 181 4.78 18.85 14.94
CA ARG A 181 5.41 19.89 14.11
C ARG A 181 4.49 20.45 13.03
N LEU A 182 3.68 19.59 12.42
CA LEU A 182 2.68 20.02 11.42
C LEU A 182 1.65 20.97 12.06
N ILE A 183 1.07 20.58 13.19
CA ILE A 183 0.05 21.38 13.88
C ILE A 183 0.63 22.72 14.37
N GLU A 184 1.85 22.70 14.92
CA GLU A 184 2.57 23.91 15.31
C GLU A 184 2.78 24.86 14.11
N ALA A 185 3.28 24.35 12.99
CA ALA A 185 3.55 25.15 11.80
C ALA A 185 2.27 25.74 11.18
N LEU A 186 1.18 24.96 11.13
CA LEU A 186 -0.10 25.40 10.59
C LEU A 186 -0.77 26.46 11.47
N GLY A 187 -0.53 26.42 12.77
CA GLY A 187 -1.17 27.30 13.74
C GLY A 187 -2.65 26.97 13.99
N PRO A 188 -3.32 27.66 14.92
CA PRO A 188 -4.63 27.27 15.42
C PRO A 188 -5.76 27.33 14.40
N GLU A 189 -5.68 28.19 13.40
CA GLU A 189 -6.73 28.33 12.40
C GLU A 189 -6.73 27.17 11.42
N LEU A 190 -5.60 26.89 10.77
CA LEU A 190 -5.50 25.82 9.77
C LEU A 190 -5.55 24.42 10.41
N SER A 191 -5.05 24.29 11.64
CA SER A 191 -5.09 23.01 12.36
C SER A 191 -6.51 22.49 12.61
N ARG A 192 -7.51 23.38 12.72
CA ARG A 192 -8.91 22.98 12.84
C ARG A 192 -9.48 22.34 11.57
N ARG A 193 -8.80 22.54 10.43
CA ARG A 193 -9.18 21.99 9.14
C ARG A 193 -8.51 20.64 8.86
N VAL A 194 -7.62 20.20 9.76
CA VAL A 194 -6.90 18.91 9.64
C VAL A 194 -7.86 17.77 9.93
N VAL A 195 -7.93 16.81 9.01
CA VAL A 195 -8.77 15.61 9.09
C VAL A 195 -7.96 14.38 8.71
N SER A 196 -8.43 13.19 9.10
CA SER A 196 -7.85 11.93 8.63
C SER A 196 -8.03 11.79 7.12
N ALA A 197 -6.98 11.38 6.44
CA ALA A 197 -7.00 10.98 5.03
C ALA A 197 -7.12 9.46 4.84
N GLU A 198 -7.53 8.69 5.87
CA GLU A 198 -7.63 7.24 5.82
C GLU A 198 -8.38 6.74 4.57
N ALA A 199 -9.59 7.28 4.34
CA ALA A 199 -10.39 6.88 3.18
C ALA A 199 -9.67 7.17 1.85
N LEU A 200 -8.94 8.28 1.73
CA LEU A 200 -8.17 8.62 0.56
C LEU A 200 -6.99 7.65 0.37
N CYS A 201 -6.25 7.33 1.43
CA CYS A 201 -5.15 6.37 1.40
C CYS A 201 -5.63 4.97 0.96
N VAL A 202 -6.71 4.47 1.56
CA VAL A 202 -7.28 3.17 1.23
C VAL A 202 -7.71 3.15 -0.25
N ARG A 203 -8.50 4.15 -0.68
CA ARG A 203 -8.95 4.26 -2.07
C ARG A 203 -7.79 4.40 -3.06
N TRP A 204 -6.75 5.14 -2.71
CA TRP A 204 -5.54 5.25 -3.52
C TRP A 204 -4.85 3.90 -3.69
N LEU A 205 -4.71 3.11 -2.65
CA LEU A 205 -4.01 1.83 -2.68
C LEU A 205 -4.83 0.71 -3.34
N GLU A 206 -6.16 0.69 -3.16
CA GLU A 206 -7.02 -0.39 -3.67
C GLU A 206 -7.45 -0.19 -5.13
N THR A 207 -7.58 1.06 -5.60
CA THR A 207 -8.11 1.34 -6.93
C THR A 207 -7.04 1.13 -8.01
N ARG A 208 -7.42 0.46 -9.10
CA ARG A 208 -6.58 0.25 -10.27
C ARG A 208 -7.11 1.05 -11.46
N THR A 209 -6.20 1.62 -12.24
CA THR A 209 -6.52 2.26 -13.51
C THR A 209 -6.66 1.21 -14.62
N ALA A 210 -7.25 1.59 -15.75
CA ALA A 210 -7.36 0.69 -16.90
C ALA A 210 -5.97 0.27 -17.43
N GLU A 211 -4.97 1.17 -17.38
CA GLU A 211 -3.60 0.85 -17.79
C GLU A 211 -2.95 -0.18 -16.85
N GLU A 212 -3.16 -0.06 -15.54
CA GLU A 212 -2.69 -1.06 -14.58
C GLU A 212 -3.35 -2.41 -14.82
N LEU A 213 -4.67 -2.43 -15.02
CA LEU A 213 -5.40 -3.68 -15.27
C LEU A 213 -4.92 -4.39 -16.55
N ALA A 214 -4.46 -3.66 -17.55
CA ALA A 214 -3.93 -4.24 -18.78
C ALA A 214 -2.63 -5.05 -18.55
N ILE A 215 -1.90 -4.80 -17.46
CA ILE A 215 -0.65 -5.52 -17.12
C ILE A 215 -0.92 -6.75 -16.25
N TYR A 216 -2.06 -6.83 -15.57
CA TYR A 216 -2.38 -7.91 -14.64
C TYR A 216 -2.32 -9.33 -15.26
N PRO A 217 -2.79 -9.57 -16.51
CA PRO A 217 -2.66 -10.89 -17.13
C PRO A 217 -1.20 -11.36 -17.20
N GLN A 218 -0.27 -10.46 -17.52
CA GLN A 218 1.14 -10.79 -17.57
C GLN A 218 1.72 -11.13 -16.18
N LEU A 219 1.36 -10.35 -15.16
CA LEU A 219 1.77 -10.62 -13.78
C LEU A 219 1.24 -11.96 -13.29
N TYR A 220 -0.03 -12.27 -13.62
CA TYR A 220 -0.65 -13.57 -13.32
C TYR A 220 0.09 -14.73 -13.99
N LEU A 221 0.45 -14.59 -15.27
CA LEU A 221 1.19 -15.62 -16.00
C LEU A 221 2.58 -15.86 -15.40
N ILE A 222 3.28 -14.82 -14.98
CA ILE A 222 4.58 -14.93 -14.32
C ILE A 222 4.41 -15.71 -13.00
N ALA A 223 3.49 -15.30 -12.14
CA ALA A 223 3.24 -15.96 -10.87
C ALA A 223 2.84 -17.43 -11.06
N ARG A 224 1.93 -17.70 -11.98
CA ARG A 224 1.49 -19.08 -12.31
C ARG A 224 2.65 -19.97 -12.78
N ARG A 225 3.55 -19.45 -13.61
CA ARG A 225 4.71 -20.20 -14.10
C ARG A 225 5.70 -20.51 -12.97
N VAL A 226 6.02 -19.53 -12.13
CA VAL A 226 6.91 -19.73 -10.98
C VAL A 226 6.33 -20.80 -10.04
N ILE A 227 5.02 -20.74 -9.76
CA ILE A 227 4.35 -21.76 -8.93
C ILE A 227 4.43 -23.13 -9.60
N ALA A 228 4.11 -23.23 -10.89
CA ALA A 228 4.16 -24.49 -11.63
C ALA A 228 5.57 -25.09 -11.66
N GLU A 229 6.60 -24.30 -11.82
CA GLU A 229 8.00 -24.72 -11.75
C GLU A 229 8.34 -25.27 -10.36
N GLY A 230 7.96 -24.54 -9.28
CA GLY A 230 8.19 -24.97 -7.90
C GLY A 230 7.50 -26.26 -7.50
N PHE A 231 6.37 -26.58 -8.14
CA PHE A 231 5.62 -27.83 -7.93
C PHE A 231 5.86 -28.89 -9.02
N SER A 232 6.98 -28.82 -9.72
CA SER A 232 7.36 -29.78 -10.76
C SER A 232 8.47 -30.73 -10.30
N ASN A 233 8.69 -31.79 -11.06
CA ASN A 233 9.80 -32.72 -10.85
C ASN A 233 11.19 -32.06 -11.07
N ALA A 234 11.27 -30.87 -11.61
CA ALA A 234 12.50 -30.12 -11.70
C ALA A 234 12.97 -29.61 -10.31
N VAL A 235 12.03 -29.46 -9.38
CA VAL A 235 12.26 -28.95 -8.02
C VAL A 235 12.00 -30.02 -6.96
N ILE A 236 10.96 -30.84 -7.15
CA ILE A 236 10.51 -31.83 -6.17
C ILE A 236 11.12 -33.21 -6.49
N THR A 237 11.95 -33.70 -5.55
CA THR A 237 12.38 -35.09 -5.51
C THR A 237 11.55 -35.81 -4.45
N PRO A 238 10.66 -36.80 -4.82
CA PRO A 238 9.83 -37.50 -3.86
C PRO A 238 10.63 -38.16 -2.73
N GLY A 239 10.18 -37.97 -1.50
CA GLY A 239 10.86 -38.51 -0.30
C GLY A 239 12.09 -37.71 0.18
N VAL A 240 12.53 -36.69 -0.56
CA VAL A 240 13.68 -35.85 -0.26
C VAL A 240 13.27 -34.38 -0.05
N THR A 241 12.60 -33.80 -1.03
CA THR A 241 12.21 -32.38 -1.00
C THR A 241 11.11 -32.14 0.03
N THR A 242 11.36 -31.22 0.94
CA THR A 242 10.39 -30.79 1.94
C THR A 242 9.51 -29.65 1.45
N THR A 243 8.42 -29.36 2.16
CA THR A 243 7.59 -28.17 1.88
C THR A 243 8.35 -26.87 2.07
N ASP A 244 9.30 -26.86 3.01
CA ASP A 244 10.18 -25.69 3.25
C ASP A 244 11.12 -25.47 2.06
N ASP A 245 11.67 -26.51 1.47
CA ASP A 245 12.54 -26.41 0.30
C ASP A 245 11.78 -25.76 -0.88
N VAL A 246 10.53 -26.18 -1.10
CA VAL A 246 9.68 -25.56 -2.13
C VAL A 246 9.39 -24.11 -1.81
N ALA A 247 9.09 -23.79 -0.55
CA ALA A 247 8.84 -22.40 -0.13
C ALA A 247 10.08 -21.51 -0.36
N TRP A 248 11.26 -21.99 -0.04
CA TRP A 248 12.52 -21.27 -0.29
C TRP A 248 12.85 -21.16 -1.77
N TYR A 249 12.57 -22.21 -2.55
CA TYR A 249 12.71 -22.15 -4.00
C TYR A 249 11.86 -21.05 -4.61
N LEU A 250 10.56 -20.98 -4.26
CA LEU A 250 9.65 -19.96 -4.77
C LEU A 250 10.13 -18.56 -4.42
N ARG A 251 10.61 -18.35 -3.19
CA ARG A 251 11.18 -17.06 -2.76
C ARG A 251 12.38 -16.67 -3.59
N GLN A 252 13.33 -17.61 -3.73
CA GLN A 252 14.54 -17.35 -4.51
C GLN A 252 14.18 -17.02 -5.96
N ARG A 253 13.24 -17.78 -6.53
CA ARG A 253 12.85 -17.58 -7.92
C ARG A 253 12.20 -16.21 -8.18
N PHE A 254 11.35 -15.73 -7.26
CA PHE A 254 10.81 -14.37 -7.35
C PHE A 254 11.90 -13.32 -7.19
N ALA A 255 12.83 -13.51 -6.25
CA ALA A 255 13.96 -12.60 -6.05
C ALA A 255 14.88 -12.53 -7.29
N ASP A 256 15.17 -13.66 -7.95
CA ASP A 256 15.95 -13.73 -9.18
C ASP A 256 15.28 -12.96 -10.32
N LEU A 257 13.97 -12.91 -10.34
CA LEU A 257 13.18 -12.10 -11.27
C LEU A 257 13.10 -10.63 -10.85
N GLY A 258 13.63 -10.28 -9.66
CA GLY A 258 13.51 -8.94 -9.06
C GLY A 258 12.06 -8.58 -8.77
N LEU A 259 11.28 -9.53 -8.30
CA LEU A 259 9.89 -9.36 -7.89
C LEU A 259 9.78 -9.57 -6.38
N ASP A 260 9.04 -8.69 -5.72
CA ASP A 260 8.76 -8.81 -4.31
C ASP A 260 7.61 -9.78 -4.05
N ILE A 261 7.70 -10.48 -2.92
CA ILE A 261 6.63 -11.35 -2.44
C ILE A 261 5.95 -10.71 -1.23
N TRP A 262 4.63 -10.64 -1.27
CA TRP A 262 3.84 -10.11 -0.16
C TRP A 262 3.53 -11.17 0.90
N PHE A 263 3.19 -12.39 0.46
CA PHE A 263 2.83 -13.49 1.34
C PHE A 263 3.93 -14.56 1.39
N MET A 264 4.17 -15.06 2.59
CA MET A 264 4.96 -16.27 2.76
C MET A 264 4.09 -17.48 2.42
N VAL A 265 4.61 -18.41 1.61
CA VAL A 265 4.05 -19.76 1.56
C VAL A 265 4.23 -20.35 2.95
N ARG A 266 3.15 -20.54 3.69
CA ARG A 266 3.17 -21.17 5.01
C ARG A 266 2.81 -22.63 4.85
N ARG A 267 3.52 -23.45 5.60
CA ARG A 267 3.13 -24.82 5.86
C ARG A 267 1.86 -24.83 6.69
N ASP A 268 0.92 -25.72 6.36
CA ASP A 268 -0.24 -25.92 7.22
C ASP A 268 0.20 -26.55 8.55
N ALA A 269 -0.19 -25.98 9.67
CA ALA A 269 0.26 -26.38 11.00
C ALA A 269 -0.28 -27.76 11.45
N THR A 270 -1.01 -28.46 10.59
CA THR A 270 -1.62 -29.75 10.85
C THR A 270 -0.71 -30.95 10.55
N ASP A 271 0.50 -30.73 10.00
CA ASP A 271 1.44 -31.84 9.80
C ASP A 271 2.22 -32.12 11.09
N GLU A 272 1.76 -33.13 11.82
CA GLU A 272 2.37 -33.61 13.08
C GLU A 272 3.84 -34.10 12.96
N ARG A 273 4.46 -34.00 11.79
CA ARG A 273 5.82 -34.42 11.51
C ARG A 273 6.86 -33.31 11.53
N ASP A 274 6.51 -32.09 11.96
CA ASP A 274 7.54 -31.05 12.11
C ASP A 274 8.28 -31.19 13.44
N PRO A 275 9.53 -31.71 13.45
CA PRO A 275 10.31 -31.86 14.68
C PRO A 275 10.70 -30.51 15.31
N ARG A 276 10.46 -29.39 14.64
CA ARG A 276 10.80 -28.05 15.14
C ARG A 276 9.68 -27.36 15.90
N GLY A 277 8.47 -27.94 15.93
CA GLY A 277 7.31 -27.38 16.61
C GLY A 277 6.81 -26.04 16.03
N PRO A 278 5.72 -25.49 16.53
CA PRO A 278 5.24 -24.19 16.10
C PRO A 278 6.23 -23.09 16.51
N SER A 279 6.59 -22.25 15.56
CA SER A 279 7.47 -21.10 15.80
C SER A 279 6.93 -20.24 16.96
N PRO A 280 7.78 -19.82 17.94
CA PRO A 280 7.35 -19.07 19.12
C PRO A 280 6.68 -17.72 18.85
N ALA A 281 6.66 -17.25 17.60
CA ALA A 281 5.97 -16.02 17.19
C ALA A 281 4.42 -16.11 17.24
N GLY A 282 3.85 -17.33 17.32
CA GLY A 282 2.39 -17.54 17.40
C GLY A 282 1.82 -17.60 18.82
N ALA A 283 2.65 -17.66 19.86
CA ALA A 283 2.23 -17.91 21.24
C ALA A 283 1.84 -16.64 22.05
N ARG A 284 1.76 -15.48 21.43
CA ARG A 284 1.34 -14.25 22.10
C ARG A 284 -0.07 -13.84 21.75
N ARG A 285 -1.07 -14.68 21.99
CA ARG A 285 -2.46 -14.23 22.20
C ARG A 285 -3.28 -15.32 22.87
N SER A 286 -3.21 -15.42 24.17
CA SER A 286 -4.32 -15.72 25.10
C SER A 286 -3.79 -15.81 26.52
N ARG A 287 -3.62 -14.71 27.19
CA ARG A 287 -3.76 -14.60 28.63
C ARG A 287 -4.48 -13.30 28.91
N SER A 288 -5.79 -13.36 28.81
CA SER A 288 -6.69 -12.39 29.42
C SER A 288 -7.12 -12.93 30.78
N ALA A 289 -7.18 -12.03 31.72
CA ALA A 289 -7.97 -12.05 32.93
C ALA A 289 -7.64 -13.15 33.97
N GLY A 290 -6.94 -12.73 35.01
CA GLY A 290 -6.84 -13.45 36.27
C GLY A 290 -6.32 -12.52 37.36
N ALA A 291 -7.24 -11.90 38.08
CA ALA A 291 -7.18 -11.44 39.46
C ALA A 291 -5.91 -10.71 39.95
N SER A 292 -6.06 -9.44 40.18
CA SER A 292 -5.30 -8.61 41.12
C SER A 292 -5.49 -9.15 42.55
N PRO A 293 -4.45 -9.32 43.37
CA PRO A 293 -4.62 -9.26 44.82
C PRO A 293 -4.28 -7.84 45.31
N ALA A 294 -5.13 -7.41 46.24
CA ALA A 294 -5.08 -6.14 46.95
C ALA A 294 -3.78 -5.92 47.74
N PRO A 295 -3.39 -4.68 48.04
CA PRO A 295 -2.20 -4.38 48.82
C PRO A 295 -2.46 -4.59 50.32
N ALA A 296 -1.57 -5.33 50.96
CA ALA A 296 -1.50 -5.41 52.40
C ALA A 296 -0.83 -4.15 52.96
N SER A 297 -1.49 -3.55 53.91
CA SER A 297 -1.00 -2.51 54.80
C SER A 297 0.10 -3.06 55.74
N ALA A 298 1.21 -2.33 55.91
CA ALA A 298 2.04 -2.37 57.13
C ALA A 298 2.89 -1.09 57.18
N GLU A 299 2.48 -0.21 58.02
CA GLU A 299 3.12 0.28 59.26
C GLU A 299 4.55 0.83 59.11
N ALA A 300 4.65 2.13 59.40
CA ALA A 300 5.89 2.79 59.82
C ALA A 300 6.29 2.33 61.23
N PRO A 301 7.59 2.41 61.61
CA PRO A 301 7.96 3.35 62.61
C PRO A 301 9.32 4.08 62.38
N GLY A 302 9.39 5.33 62.64
CA GLY A 302 9.98 5.96 63.81
C GLY A 302 11.50 6.27 63.74
N SER A 303 11.77 7.58 63.71
CA SER A 303 12.82 8.32 64.40
C SER A 303 14.30 7.86 64.34
N ARG A 304 15.13 8.63 63.72
CA ARG A 304 16.08 9.61 64.35
C ARG A 304 16.72 10.43 63.28
#